data_7166749779792a76f05313a77db93195
#
_entry.id   7166749779792a76f05313a77db93195
#
_cell.length_a   1.000
_cell.length_b   1.000
_cell.length_c   1.000
_cell.angle_alpha   90.00
_cell.angle_beta   90.00
_cell.angle_gamma   90.00
#
_symmetry.space_group_name_H-M   'P 1'
#
loop_
_entity.id
_entity.type
_entity.pdbx_description
1 polymer ?
#
loop_
_entity_poly.entity_id
_entity_poly.type
_entity_poly.pdbx_seq_one_letter_code
_entity_poly.pdbx_strand_id
1 'polypeptide(L)'
;MLLLFVRQLYSQDNVIQNLQKESAVASKKTIIQSDSNSSWKKGLLYNLNFSQSSLTNWSAGGDKFSVSVTSILNLFARYARGKDNWDNNFDFNLGYVNSTSLGARKNDDRFDLVSKYGRSISDKSNIAVLANLRSGFFKGFSYADTKQTLISNFMSPGYLLLSSGLDYKPSSNFSLFLSPATARWVFVTDPVLSAKGVYGVKAGETMNTEVGAFATVNFMKEIAPNIVYKGKMDLFSNYLHKPGNVDLFMANLVSIKLSKILNLSWAVDLIYDDDARLFGPKQVSPALQIKSLIGVGLQFKR
;
A
#
# COMPACT_ATOMS: atom_id res chain seq x y z
N MET A 1 33.68 -13.79 25.42
CA MET A 1 33.49 -13.00 24.19
C MET A 1 32.21 -13.38 23.40
N LEU A 2 31.78 -14.62 23.40
CA LEU A 2 30.54 -15.06 22.70
C LEU A 2 29.25 -14.56 23.34
N LEU A 3 29.17 -14.42 24.68
CA LEU A 3 27.98 -14.00 25.44
C LEU A 3 27.65 -12.49 25.31
N LEU A 4 28.63 -11.64 25.01
CA LEU A 4 28.41 -10.21 24.77
C LEU A 4 27.78 -9.94 23.38
N PHE A 5 28.05 -10.76 22.39
CA PHE A 5 27.44 -10.68 21.06
C PHE A 5 25.95 -11.06 21.08
N VAL A 6 25.55 -12.00 21.92
CA VAL A 6 24.15 -12.43 22.05
C VAL A 6 23.27 -11.34 22.67
N ARG A 7 23.76 -10.55 23.64
CA ARG A 7 22.99 -9.46 24.25
C ARG A 7 22.72 -8.28 23.29
N GLN A 8 23.65 -7.97 22.39
CA GLN A 8 23.43 -6.93 21.37
C GLN A 8 22.39 -7.36 20.32
N LEU A 9 22.22 -8.66 20.08
CA LEU A 9 21.26 -9.21 19.15
C LEU A 9 19.81 -9.05 19.61
N TYR A 10 19.53 -9.22 20.91
CA TYR A 10 18.19 -9.04 21.49
C TYR A 10 17.75 -7.57 21.51
N SER A 11 18.66 -6.62 21.67
CA SER A 11 18.35 -5.19 21.67
C SER A 11 17.94 -4.69 20.28
N GLN A 12 18.55 -5.18 19.20
CA GLN A 12 18.22 -4.79 17.84
C GLN A 12 16.87 -5.37 17.36
N ASP A 13 16.51 -6.58 17.81
CA ASP A 13 15.25 -7.23 17.44
C ASP A 13 14.03 -6.45 17.99
N ASN A 14 14.11 -5.91 19.18
CA ASN A 14 13.07 -5.07 19.77
C ASN A 14 12.86 -3.75 19.00
N VAL A 15 13.94 -3.12 18.52
CA VAL A 15 13.88 -1.90 17.71
C VAL A 15 13.22 -2.18 16.35
N ILE A 16 13.53 -3.32 15.74
CA ILE A 16 12.97 -3.74 14.45
C ILE A 16 11.47 -3.99 14.55
N GLN A 17 11.01 -4.70 15.58
CA GLN A 17 9.59 -4.94 15.83
C GLN A 17 8.83 -3.64 16.12
N ASN A 18 9.44 -2.73 16.88
CA ASN A 18 8.84 -1.44 17.18
C ASN A 18 8.69 -0.57 15.92
N LEU A 19 9.68 -0.53 15.04
CA LEU A 19 9.62 0.23 13.78
C LEU A 19 8.54 -0.33 12.82
N GLN A 20 8.35 -1.64 12.78
CA GLN A 20 7.26 -2.26 12.00
C GLN A 20 5.89 -1.91 12.58
N LYS A 21 5.73 -2.00 13.90
CA LYS A 21 4.50 -1.59 14.60
C LYS A 21 4.22 -0.10 14.39
N GLU A 22 5.24 0.72 14.40
CA GLU A 22 5.11 2.16 14.21
C GLU A 22 4.80 2.54 12.76
N SER A 23 5.24 1.79 11.75
CA SER A 23 4.97 2.09 10.35
C SER A 23 3.55 1.74 9.88
N ALA A 24 2.84 0.88 10.60
CA ALA A 24 1.55 0.37 10.15
C ALA A 24 0.35 0.98 10.87
N VAL A 25 0.52 1.33 12.14
CA VAL A 25 -0.57 1.86 12.95
C VAL A 25 -0.19 3.25 13.40
N ALA A 26 -1.04 4.20 13.07
CA ALA A 26 -0.89 5.57 13.52
C ALA A 26 -0.81 5.61 15.05
N SER A 27 0.13 6.39 15.55
CA SER A 27 0.59 6.40 16.94
C SER A 27 -0.54 6.36 17.97
N LYS A 28 -0.59 5.30 18.76
CA LYS A 28 -1.18 5.39 20.09
C LYS A 28 -0.39 6.46 20.85
N LYS A 29 -1.06 7.28 21.61
CA LYS A 29 -0.44 8.14 22.62
C LYS A 29 0.27 7.24 23.64
N THR A 30 1.37 6.64 23.21
CA THR A 30 2.29 6.03 24.16
C THR A 30 2.93 7.20 24.84
N ILE A 31 2.65 7.36 26.14
CA ILE A 31 3.55 8.08 27.03
C ILE A 31 4.86 7.29 26.97
N ILE A 32 5.60 7.51 25.92
CA ILE A 32 6.99 7.09 25.85
C ILE A 32 7.70 8.19 26.61
N GLN A 33 8.11 7.89 27.82
CA GLN A 33 9.28 8.49 28.38
C GLN A 33 10.43 8.20 27.38
N SER A 34 10.54 9.01 26.37
CA SER A 34 11.67 9.04 25.47
C SER A 34 12.55 10.16 25.99
N ASP A 35 13.72 9.81 26.45
CA ASP A 35 14.82 10.74 26.77
C ASP A 35 15.33 11.50 25.52
N SER A 36 14.61 11.50 24.42
CA SER A 36 14.92 12.32 23.25
C SER A 36 13.97 13.52 23.19
N ASN A 37 14.54 14.72 23.20
CA ASN A 37 13.86 16.02 23.03
C ASN A 37 13.10 16.18 21.69
N SER A 38 12.98 15.13 20.88
CA SER A 38 12.35 15.18 19.56
C SER A 38 10.91 14.68 19.62
N SER A 39 9.97 15.55 19.27
CA SER A 39 8.54 15.19 19.06
C SER A 39 8.31 14.36 17.79
N TRP A 40 9.34 14.12 16.98
CA TRP A 40 9.28 13.38 15.74
C TRP A 40 9.94 12.00 15.85
N LYS A 41 9.25 10.99 15.31
CA LYS A 41 9.80 9.66 15.03
C LYS A 41 9.78 9.42 13.53
N LYS A 42 10.90 8.99 12.99
CA LYS A 42 11.06 8.72 11.55
C LYS A 42 11.65 7.33 11.36
N GLY A 43 11.32 6.69 10.26
CA GLY A 43 11.92 5.41 9.91
C GLY A 43 11.78 5.08 8.44
N LEU A 44 12.59 4.13 8.02
CA LEU A 44 12.67 3.60 6.67
C LEU A 44 12.68 2.08 6.75
N LEU A 45 11.88 1.45 5.91
CA LEU A 45 11.92 0.03 5.63
C LEU A 45 12.08 -0.16 4.12
N TYR A 46 13.12 -0.90 3.72
CA TYR A 46 13.37 -1.24 2.33
C TYR A 46 13.48 -2.75 2.19
N ASN A 47 12.74 -3.31 1.22
CA ASN A 47 12.81 -4.71 0.84
C ASN A 47 13.10 -4.83 -0.65
N LEU A 48 14.04 -5.69 -1.01
CA LEU A 48 14.33 -6.06 -2.39
C LEU A 48 14.13 -7.57 -2.53
N ASN A 49 13.11 -7.95 -3.28
CA ASN A 49 12.72 -9.34 -3.47
C ASN A 49 13.13 -9.82 -4.86
N PHE A 50 13.64 -11.05 -4.93
CA PHE A 50 13.99 -11.75 -6.16
C PHE A 50 13.19 -13.03 -6.25
N SER A 51 12.75 -13.35 -7.47
CA SER A 51 12.10 -14.61 -7.79
C SER A 51 12.60 -15.08 -9.15
N GLN A 52 12.89 -16.37 -9.27
CA GLN A 52 13.32 -17.00 -10.52
C GLN A 52 12.56 -18.30 -10.71
N SER A 53 12.15 -18.58 -11.96
CA SER A 53 11.71 -19.90 -12.39
C SER A 53 12.50 -20.33 -13.63
N SER A 54 12.82 -21.63 -13.73
CA SER A 54 13.48 -22.22 -14.88
C SER A 54 12.87 -23.59 -15.12
N LEU A 55 12.44 -23.83 -16.38
CA LEU A 55 11.79 -25.07 -16.81
C LEU A 55 12.61 -25.71 -17.94
N THR A 56 13.07 -26.92 -17.71
CA THR A 56 13.78 -27.74 -18.71
C THR A 56 13.00 -29.03 -18.94
N ASN A 57 12.60 -29.30 -20.19
CA ASN A 57 11.83 -30.50 -20.56
C ASN A 57 10.53 -30.68 -19.75
N TRP A 58 9.89 -29.55 -19.34
CA TRP A 58 8.67 -29.54 -18.55
C TRP A 58 7.44 -29.65 -19.48
N SER A 59 6.73 -30.78 -19.44
CA SER A 59 5.63 -31.09 -20.37
C SER A 59 4.34 -30.32 -20.07
N ALA A 60 4.16 -29.78 -18.85
CA ALA A 60 2.95 -29.05 -18.47
C ALA A 60 2.89 -27.62 -19.03
N GLY A 61 3.92 -27.15 -19.76
CA GLY A 61 3.97 -25.79 -20.32
C GLY A 61 4.50 -24.74 -19.33
N GLY A 62 4.57 -23.49 -19.77
CA GLY A 62 5.11 -22.35 -19.03
C GLY A 62 6.35 -21.76 -19.69
N ASP A 63 6.80 -20.61 -19.18
CA ASP A 63 8.03 -19.96 -19.65
C ASP A 63 9.27 -20.79 -19.30
N LYS A 64 10.16 -21.00 -20.29
CA LYS A 64 11.45 -21.70 -20.05
C LYS A 64 12.29 -21.02 -18.99
N PHE A 65 12.24 -19.71 -18.93
CA PHE A 65 12.92 -18.89 -17.91
C PHE A 65 12.09 -17.67 -17.57
N SER A 66 12.02 -17.32 -16.29
CA SER A 66 11.45 -16.07 -15.80
C SER A 66 12.24 -15.60 -14.58
N VAL A 67 12.55 -14.30 -14.52
CA VAL A 67 13.13 -13.65 -13.37
C VAL A 67 12.30 -12.42 -13.01
N SER A 68 12.05 -12.21 -11.73
CA SER A 68 11.32 -11.04 -11.21
C SER A 68 12.13 -10.37 -10.11
N VAL A 69 12.12 -9.04 -10.12
CA VAL A 69 12.71 -8.19 -9.09
C VAL A 69 11.64 -7.22 -8.63
N THR A 70 11.39 -7.15 -7.32
CA THR A 70 10.43 -6.21 -6.72
C THR A 70 11.09 -5.43 -5.60
N SER A 71 11.03 -4.10 -5.70
CA SER A 71 11.49 -3.13 -4.70
C SER A 71 10.29 -2.59 -3.93
N ILE A 72 10.34 -2.63 -2.61
CA ILE A 72 9.32 -2.10 -1.70
C ILE A 72 10.00 -1.14 -0.75
N LEU A 73 9.59 0.12 -0.76
CA LEU A 73 10.06 1.17 0.13
C LEU A 73 8.90 1.67 0.97
N ASN A 74 9.08 1.71 2.29
CA ASN A 74 8.19 2.37 3.21
C ASN A 74 8.97 3.43 4.00
N LEU A 75 8.48 4.66 3.96
CA LEU A 75 8.98 5.77 4.77
C LEU A 75 7.88 6.25 5.69
N PHE A 76 8.22 6.55 6.94
CA PHE A 76 7.27 7.17 7.83
C PHE A 76 7.90 8.31 8.64
N ALA A 77 7.07 9.30 8.97
CA ALA A 77 7.42 10.38 9.87
C ALA A 77 6.20 10.69 10.75
N ARG A 78 6.37 10.60 12.06
CA ARG A 78 5.32 10.81 13.05
C ARG A 78 5.69 11.87 14.04
N TYR A 79 4.76 12.76 14.28
CA TYR A 79 4.83 13.81 15.29
C TYR A 79 3.80 13.54 16.37
N ALA A 80 4.18 13.69 17.62
CA ALA A 80 3.27 13.66 18.74
C ALA A 80 3.72 14.66 19.81
N ARG A 81 2.86 15.62 20.14
CA ARG A 81 3.08 16.59 21.21
C ARG A 81 1.76 17.03 21.83
N GLY A 82 1.61 16.85 23.13
CA GLY A 82 0.36 17.18 23.83
C GLY A 82 -0.83 16.40 23.27
N LYS A 83 -1.81 17.10 22.72
CA LYS A 83 -3.00 16.52 22.08
C LYS A 83 -2.85 16.33 20.56
N ASP A 84 -1.79 16.87 19.96
CA ASP A 84 -1.62 16.90 18.52
C ASP A 84 -0.76 15.70 18.07
N ASN A 85 -1.21 15.06 16.99
CA ASN A 85 -0.49 13.99 16.34
C ASN A 85 -0.54 14.18 14.81
N TRP A 86 0.56 13.86 14.12
CA TRP A 86 0.67 13.97 12.69
C TRP A 86 1.44 12.79 12.14
N ASP A 87 0.73 11.91 11.46
CA ASP A 87 1.24 10.68 10.88
C ASP A 87 1.41 10.85 9.38
N ASN A 88 2.62 10.65 8.88
CA ASN A 88 2.94 10.64 7.46
C ASN A 88 3.52 9.28 7.10
N ASN A 89 3.04 8.72 5.99
CA ASN A 89 3.51 7.44 5.47
C ASN A 89 3.61 7.51 3.95
N PHE A 90 4.71 7.03 3.41
CA PHE A 90 4.94 6.89 1.98
C PHE A 90 5.32 5.44 1.68
N ASP A 91 4.47 4.76 0.94
CA ASP A 91 4.69 3.42 0.42
C ASP A 91 4.99 3.49 -1.08
N PHE A 92 6.04 2.84 -1.52
CA PHE A 92 6.41 2.74 -2.94
C PHE A 92 6.77 1.32 -3.28
N ASN A 93 6.13 0.79 -4.32
CA ASN A 93 6.38 -0.53 -4.87
C ASN A 93 6.73 -0.40 -6.35
N LEU A 94 7.80 -1.07 -6.78
CA LEU A 94 8.18 -1.17 -8.17
C LEU A 94 8.69 -2.57 -8.46
N GLY A 95 8.09 -3.24 -9.43
CA GLY A 95 8.43 -4.60 -9.82
C GLY A 95 8.54 -4.75 -11.34
N TYR A 96 9.52 -5.53 -11.74
CA TYR A 96 9.70 -5.96 -13.12
C TYR A 96 9.87 -7.47 -13.18
N VAL A 97 9.29 -8.06 -14.21
CA VAL A 97 9.47 -9.47 -14.58
C VAL A 97 10.01 -9.54 -16.00
N ASN A 98 11.00 -10.39 -16.22
CA ASN A 98 11.49 -10.74 -17.55
C ASN A 98 11.24 -12.23 -17.77
N SER A 99 10.53 -12.58 -18.84
CA SER A 99 10.22 -13.95 -19.19
C SER A 99 10.54 -14.24 -20.66
N THR A 100 10.80 -15.51 -20.97
CA THR A 100 11.17 -15.94 -22.32
C THR A 100 10.10 -15.60 -23.35
N SER A 101 8.81 -15.69 -23.01
CA SER A 101 7.70 -15.47 -23.94
C SER A 101 7.36 -14.00 -24.20
N LEU A 102 7.43 -13.15 -23.15
CA LEU A 102 6.91 -11.77 -23.18
C LEU A 102 7.98 -10.71 -22.92
N GLY A 103 9.24 -11.10 -22.69
CA GLY A 103 10.33 -10.16 -22.38
C GLY A 103 10.15 -9.42 -21.06
N ALA A 104 10.80 -8.28 -20.95
CA ALA A 104 10.76 -7.45 -19.76
C ALA A 104 9.48 -6.63 -19.69
N ARG A 105 8.76 -6.73 -18.56
CA ARG A 105 7.53 -5.97 -18.31
C ARG A 105 7.37 -5.61 -16.85
N LYS A 106 6.66 -4.54 -16.58
CA LYS A 106 6.29 -4.10 -15.25
C LYS A 106 5.21 -5.04 -14.69
N ASN A 107 5.40 -5.54 -13.45
CA ASN A 107 4.43 -6.36 -12.73
C ASN A 107 3.93 -5.71 -11.44
N ASP A 108 4.60 -4.68 -10.95
CA ASP A 108 4.15 -3.84 -9.84
C ASP A 108 4.62 -2.39 -10.06
N ASP A 109 3.77 -1.43 -9.72
CA ASP A 109 4.10 0.00 -9.77
C ASP A 109 3.01 0.78 -9.04
N ARG A 110 3.33 1.21 -7.83
CA ARG A 110 2.40 1.99 -7.02
C ARG A 110 3.16 2.84 -6.03
N PHE A 111 2.75 4.09 -5.88
CA PHE A 111 3.03 4.86 -4.68
C PHE A 111 1.75 5.25 -3.95
N ASP A 112 1.83 5.36 -2.65
CA ASP A 112 0.74 5.74 -1.74
C ASP A 112 1.32 6.66 -0.67
N LEU A 113 0.97 7.95 -0.72
CA LEU A 113 1.35 8.95 0.26
C LEU A 113 0.13 9.29 1.12
N VAL A 114 0.23 9.01 2.41
CA VAL A 114 -0.80 9.34 3.41
C VAL A 114 -0.24 10.36 4.39
N SER A 115 -0.98 11.42 4.63
CA SER A 115 -0.70 12.41 5.67
C SER A 115 -1.96 12.60 6.51
N LYS A 116 -1.90 12.31 7.82
CA LYS A 116 -3.04 12.40 8.72
C LYS A 116 -2.67 13.22 9.96
N TYR A 117 -3.28 14.38 10.09
CA TYR A 117 -3.19 15.20 11.28
C TYR A 117 -4.42 14.96 12.16
N GLY A 118 -4.21 14.74 13.45
CA GLY A 118 -5.25 14.49 14.42
C GLY A 118 -5.04 15.23 15.74
N ARG A 119 -6.16 15.61 16.36
CA ARG A 119 -6.19 16.17 17.71
C ARG A 119 -6.98 15.27 18.65
N SER A 120 -6.35 14.85 19.74
CA SER A 120 -6.95 13.92 20.69
C SER A 120 -8.11 14.56 21.44
N ILE A 121 -9.26 13.87 21.43
CA ILE A 121 -10.47 14.19 22.19
C ILE A 121 -10.64 13.23 23.37
N SER A 122 -10.05 12.02 23.28
CA SER A 122 -9.95 11.05 24.37
C SER A 122 -8.66 10.24 24.22
N ASP A 123 -8.39 9.32 25.15
CA ASP A 123 -7.21 8.44 25.11
C ASP A 123 -7.13 7.55 23.87
N LYS A 124 -8.28 7.27 23.25
CA LYS A 124 -8.39 6.35 22.10
C LYS A 124 -8.95 7.01 20.85
N SER A 125 -9.39 8.26 20.91
CA SER A 125 -10.10 8.92 19.81
C SER A 125 -9.50 10.29 19.50
N ASN A 126 -9.39 10.59 18.19
CA ASN A 126 -8.97 11.88 17.70
C ASN A 126 -9.98 12.39 16.65
N ILE A 127 -10.17 13.69 16.57
CA ILE A 127 -10.68 14.31 15.35
C ILE A 127 -9.49 14.46 14.42
N ALA A 128 -9.62 14.05 13.16
CA ALA A 128 -8.50 14.05 12.25
C ALA A 128 -8.89 14.50 10.84
N VAL A 129 -7.90 15.07 10.14
CA VAL A 129 -7.93 15.34 8.70
C VAL A 129 -6.89 14.46 8.05
N LEU A 130 -7.26 13.80 6.95
CA LEU A 130 -6.42 12.88 6.20
C LEU A 130 -6.34 13.33 4.74
N ALA A 131 -5.13 13.41 4.21
CA ALA A 131 -4.84 13.52 2.79
C ALA A 131 -4.17 12.23 2.31
N ASN A 132 -4.62 11.69 1.17
CA ASN A 132 -4.00 10.54 0.53
C ASN A 132 -3.83 10.79 -0.96
N LEU A 133 -2.61 10.58 -1.46
CA LEU A 133 -2.29 10.63 -2.89
C LEU A 133 -1.74 9.28 -3.33
N ARG A 134 -2.38 8.67 -4.34
CA ARG A 134 -2.02 7.36 -4.87
C ARG A 134 -1.96 7.38 -6.39
N SER A 135 -0.93 6.76 -6.98
CA SER A 135 -0.83 6.51 -8.43
C SER A 135 0.26 5.48 -8.73
N GLY A 136 0.46 5.14 -9.99
CA GLY A 136 1.70 4.56 -10.52
C GLY A 136 2.63 5.62 -11.08
N PHE A 137 3.90 5.27 -11.30
CA PHE A 137 4.89 6.19 -11.92
C PHE A 137 5.08 5.93 -13.40
N PHE A 138 4.93 4.68 -13.86
CA PHE A 138 5.34 4.26 -15.20
C PHE A 138 4.17 3.69 -15.98
N LYS A 139 4.29 3.69 -17.31
CA LYS A 139 3.30 3.07 -18.20
C LYS A 139 3.08 1.60 -17.86
N GLY A 140 1.83 1.21 -17.73
CA GLY A 140 1.38 -0.17 -17.56
C GLY A 140 0.63 -0.65 -18.79
N PHE A 141 0.86 -1.90 -19.18
CA PHE A 141 0.25 -2.51 -20.36
C PHE A 141 -0.46 -3.80 -19.99
N SER A 142 -1.58 -4.05 -20.64
CA SER A 142 -2.19 -5.36 -20.75
C SER A 142 -1.62 -6.06 -21.97
N TYR A 143 -1.35 -7.33 -21.85
CA TYR A 143 -0.78 -8.19 -22.90
C TYR A 143 -1.82 -9.25 -23.22
N ALA A 144 -2.44 -9.14 -24.40
CA ALA A 144 -3.36 -10.12 -24.95
C ALA A 144 -2.84 -10.56 -26.31
N ASP A 145 -2.49 -11.83 -26.46
CA ASP A 145 -1.85 -12.40 -27.64
C ASP A 145 -0.58 -11.62 -28.02
N THR A 146 -0.59 -11.00 -29.21
CA THR A 146 0.52 -10.17 -29.71
C THR A 146 0.33 -8.67 -29.48
N LYS A 147 -0.80 -8.25 -28.87
CA LYS A 147 -1.17 -6.85 -28.74
C LYS A 147 -0.89 -6.31 -27.34
N GLN A 148 -0.14 -5.23 -27.27
CA GLN A 148 0.02 -4.43 -26.06
C GLN A 148 -1.01 -3.30 -26.03
N THR A 149 -1.76 -3.20 -24.93
CA THR A 149 -2.74 -2.12 -24.75
C THR A 149 -2.36 -1.32 -23.51
N LEU A 150 -2.17 0.00 -23.65
CA LEU A 150 -1.92 0.89 -22.52
C LEU A 150 -3.14 0.88 -21.60
N ILE A 151 -2.90 0.61 -20.29
CA ILE A 151 -3.92 0.57 -19.25
C ILE A 151 -3.63 1.54 -18.11
N SER A 152 -2.37 1.96 -17.88
CA SER A 152 -2.04 2.94 -16.85
C SER A 152 -0.80 3.74 -17.20
N ASN A 153 -0.68 4.95 -16.60
CA ASN A 153 0.48 5.82 -16.69
C ASN A 153 0.54 6.69 -15.42
N PHE A 154 1.56 7.55 -15.26
CA PHE A 154 1.61 8.52 -14.16
C PHE A 154 0.32 9.34 -14.09
N MET A 155 -0.30 9.41 -12.91
CA MET A 155 -1.61 10.05 -12.68
C MET A 155 -2.71 9.59 -13.66
N SER A 156 -2.65 8.32 -14.09
CA SER A 156 -3.64 7.69 -14.98
C SER A 156 -3.79 6.19 -14.69
N PRO A 157 -4.53 5.77 -13.61
CA PRO A 157 -5.24 6.64 -12.68
C PRO A 157 -4.34 7.25 -11.59
N GLY A 158 -4.68 8.48 -11.19
CA GLY A 158 -4.22 9.12 -9.97
C GLY A 158 -5.41 9.40 -9.06
N TYR A 159 -5.23 9.22 -7.75
CA TYR A 159 -6.27 9.47 -6.75
C TYR A 159 -5.75 10.42 -5.69
N LEU A 160 -6.43 11.56 -5.52
CA LEU A 160 -6.23 12.45 -4.38
C LEU A 160 -7.49 12.42 -3.53
N LEU A 161 -7.33 12.17 -2.23
CA LEU A 161 -8.43 12.08 -1.29
C LEU A 161 -8.15 13.02 -0.11
N LEU A 162 -9.14 13.83 0.24
CA LEU A 162 -9.14 14.67 1.44
C LEU A 162 -10.36 14.32 2.29
N SER A 163 -10.12 13.95 3.54
CA SER A 163 -11.14 13.47 4.46
C SER A 163 -11.05 14.17 5.81
N SER A 164 -12.20 14.40 6.45
CA SER A 164 -12.27 14.83 7.85
C SER A 164 -13.18 13.90 8.63
N GLY A 165 -12.71 13.41 9.79
CA GLY A 165 -13.46 12.41 10.52
C GLY A 165 -12.89 12.05 11.88
N LEU A 166 -13.37 10.91 12.39
CA LEU A 166 -12.96 10.33 13.67
C LEU A 166 -11.90 9.24 13.47
N ASP A 167 -10.79 9.36 14.16
CA ASP A 167 -9.70 8.38 14.17
C ASP A 167 -9.68 7.67 15.52
N TYR A 168 -10.10 6.39 15.52
CA TYR A 168 -10.21 5.54 16.70
C TYR A 168 -9.06 4.56 16.77
N LYS A 169 -8.28 4.62 17.84
CA LYS A 169 -7.07 3.82 18.08
C LYS A 169 -7.14 3.12 19.43
N PRO A 170 -7.89 2.00 19.54
CA PRO A 170 -8.05 1.29 20.81
C PRO A 170 -6.76 0.62 21.29
N SER A 171 -5.85 0.31 20.37
CA SER A 171 -4.56 -0.33 20.65
C SER A 171 -3.46 0.17 19.73
N SER A 172 -2.21 -0.21 20.03
CA SER A 172 -1.06 0.07 19.16
C SER A 172 -1.07 -0.72 17.84
N ASN A 173 -1.92 -1.74 17.74
CA ASN A 173 -1.97 -2.68 16.61
C ASN A 173 -3.15 -2.40 15.67
N PHE A 174 -4.08 -1.53 16.04
CA PHE A 174 -5.32 -1.29 15.31
C PHE A 174 -5.65 0.20 15.25
N SER A 175 -6.04 0.69 14.09
CA SER A 175 -6.67 1.99 13.92
C SER A 175 -7.82 1.92 12.93
N LEU A 176 -8.87 2.67 13.21
CA LEU A 176 -10.04 2.86 12.36
C LEU A 176 -10.28 4.37 12.20
N PHE A 177 -10.20 4.86 10.98
CA PHE A 177 -10.59 6.23 10.64
C PHE A 177 -11.91 6.19 9.86
N LEU A 178 -12.89 6.95 10.32
CA LEU A 178 -14.20 7.06 9.71
C LEU A 178 -14.44 8.52 9.32
N SER A 179 -14.73 8.78 8.05
CA SER A 179 -15.02 10.09 7.53
C SER A 179 -16.35 10.10 6.78
N PRO A 180 -17.35 10.83 7.27
CA PRO A 180 -18.59 11.09 6.52
C PRO A 180 -18.42 12.19 5.46
N ALA A 181 -17.33 12.95 5.50
CA ALA A 181 -17.05 14.07 4.61
C ALA A 181 -15.69 13.90 3.95
N THR A 182 -15.71 13.32 2.75
CA THR A 182 -14.52 13.05 1.95
C THR A 182 -14.73 13.58 0.53
N ALA A 183 -13.74 14.31 0.02
CA ALA A 183 -13.61 14.63 -1.38
C ALA A 183 -12.52 13.73 -2.00
N ARG A 184 -12.82 13.11 -3.15
CA ARG A 184 -11.90 12.31 -3.95
C ARG A 184 -11.83 12.88 -5.36
N TRP A 185 -10.62 13.10 -5.85
CA TRP A 185 -10.35 13.44 -7.24
C TRP A 185 -9.67 12.26 -7.91
N VAL A 186 -10.24 11.84 -9.03
CA VAL A 186 -9.68 10.83 -9.91
C VAL A 186 -9.09 11.51 -11.13
N PHE A 187 -7.80 11.29 -11.38
CA PHE A 187 -7.07 11.88 -12.50
C PHE A 187 -6.79 10.83 -13.56
N VAL A 188 -6.93 11.24 -14.83
CA VAL A 188 -6.50 10.48 -16.02
C VAL A 188 -5.82 11.46 -16.96
N THR A 189 -4.53 11.72 -16.70
CA THR A 189 -3.75 12.75 -17.42
C THR A 189 -3.17 12.26 -18.75
N ASP A 190 -3.10 10.95 -18.95
CA ASP A 190 -2.65 10.37 -20.22
C ASP A 190 -3.71 10.57 -21.31
N PRO A 191 -3.39 11.20 -22.47
CA PRO A 191 -4.37 11.50 -23.53
C PRO A 191 -5.04 10.27 -24.13
N VAL A 192 -4.31 9.14 -24.23
CA VAL A 192 -4.85 7.89 -24.79
C VAL A 192 -5.88 7.27 -23.84
N LEU A 193 -5.61 7.31 -22.53
CA LEU A 193 -6.53 6.80 -21.51
C LEU A 193 -7.72 7.74 -21.31
N SER A 194 -7.50 9.05 -21.30
CA SER A 194 -8.56 10.07 -21.23
C SER A 194 -9.54 9.93 -22.40
N ALA A 195 -9.04 9.78 -23.62
CA ALA A 195 -9.90 9.58 -24.80
C ALA A 195 -10.79 8.34 -24.71
N LYS A 196 -10.38 7.32 -23.94
CA LYS A 196 -11.17 6.09 -23.73
C LYS A 196 -12.28 6.24 -22.66
N GLY A 197 -12.21 7.25 -21.80
CA GLY A 197 -13.15 7.40 -20.69
C GLY A 197 -13.07 6.25 -19.69
N VAL A 198 -11.91 6.10 -19.04
CA VAL A 198 -11.64 5.03 -18.05
C VAL A 198 -11.56 5.58 -16.62
N TYR A 199 -11.63 4.69 -15.62
CA TYR A 199 -11.49 5.03 -14.19
C TYR A 199 -12.52 6.04 -13.67
N GLY A 200 -13.75 6.03 -14.21
CA GLY A 200 -14.80 6.97 -13.81
C GLY A 200 -14.64 8.38 -14.36
N VAL A 201 -13.60 8.66 -15.16
CA VAL A 201 -13.41 9.95 -15.85
C VAL A 201 -14.02 9.86 -17.25
N LYS A 202 -14.80 10.86 -17.66
CA LYS A 202 -15.45 10.87 -18.96
C LYS A 202 -14.45 11.01 -20.10
N ALA A 203 -14.80 10.44 -21.26
CA ALA A 203 -13.94 10.49 -22.43
C ALA A 203 -13.59 11.94 -22.81
N GLY A 204 -12.27 12.20 -22.94
CA GLY A 204 -11.73 13.54 -23.21
C GLY A 204 -11.54 14.43 -21.98
N GLU A 205 -12.05 14.05 -20.82
CA GLU A 205 -11.79 14.75 -19.56
C GLU A 205 -10.54 14.14 -18.87
N THR A 206 -9.89 14.91 -18.01
CA THR A 206 -8.66 14.50 -17.30
C THR A 206 -8.88 14.32 -15.81
N MET A 207 -10.07 14.66 -15.30
CA MET A 207 -10.37 14.61 -13.86
C MET A 207 -11.86 14.37 -13.64
N ASN A 208 -12.18 13.60 -12.60
CA ASN A 208 -13.50 13.49 -12.00
C ASN A 208 -13.42 13.83 -10.52
N THR A 209 -14.48 14.49 -9.98
CA THR A 209 -14.59 14.83 -8.55
C THR A 209 -15.74 14.07 -7.94
N GLU A 210 -15.50 13.46 -6.80
CA GLU A 210 -16.44 12.67 -6.05
C GLU A 210 -16.50 13.15 -4.61
N VAL A 211 -17.67 13.05 -4.00
CA VAL A 211 -17.88 13.36 -2.58
C VAL A 211 -18.56 12.16 -1.93
N GLY A 212 -18.05 11.74 -0.77
CA GLY A 212 -18.57 10.54 -0.17
C GLY A 212 -18.15 10.28 1.26
N ALA A 213 -18.45 9.07 1.72
CA ALA A 213 -17.91 8.50 2.95
C ALA A 213 -16.63 7.72 2.68
N PHE A 214 -15.69 7.80 3.61
CA PHE A 214 -14.44 7.05 3.57
C PHE A 214 -14.17 6.39 4.91
N ALA A 215 -13.72 5.14 4.87
CA ALA A 215 -13.24 4.43 6.03
C ALA A 215 -11.89 3.79 5.73
N THR A 216 -10.95 3.87 6.67
CA THR A 216 -9.70 3.11 6.58
C THR A 216 -9.41 2.37 7.87
N VAL A 217 -9.13 1.08 7.73
CA VAL A 217 -8.69 0.21 8.82
C VAL A 217 -7.22 -0.14 8.61
N ASN A 218 -6.42 0.02 9.65
CA ASN A 218 -5.05 -0.48 9.66
C ASN A 218 -4.88 -1.44 10.84
N PHE A 219 -4.27 -2.56 10.56
CA PHE A 219 -3.96 -3.58 11.55
C PHE A 219 -2.55 -4.10 11.33
N MET A 220 -1.81 -4.27 12.42
CA MET A 220 -0.50 -4.91 12.39
C MET A 220 -0.25 -5.65 13.69
N LYS A 221 0.16 -6.90 13.56
CA LYS A 221 0.46 -7.75 14.72
C LYS A 221 1.54 -8.79 14.36
N GLU A 222 2.42 -9.07 15.31
CA GLU A 222 3.21 -10.27 15.30
C GLU A 222 2.29 -11.44 15.69
N ILE A 223 1.97 -12.30 14.70
CA ILE A 223 1.02 -13.41 14.86
C ILE A 223 1.71 -14.69 15.34
N ALA A 224 3.03 -14.79 15.14
CA ALA A 224 3.89 -15.82 15.69
C ALA A 224 5.33 -15.27 15.76
N PRO A 225 6.27 -15.91 16.47
CA PRO A 225 7.67 -15.51 16.51
C PRO A 225 8.23 -15.30 15.09
N ASN A 226 8.78 -14.11 14.82
CA ASN A 226 9.31 -13.69 13.52
C ASN A 226 8.29 -13.59 12.37
N ILE A 227 6.98 -13.69 12.64
CA ILE A 227 5.92 -13.56 11.64
C ILE A 227 5.07 -12.35 11.95
N VAL A 228 5.13 -11.35 11.09
CA VAL A 228 4.35 -10.11 11.21
C VAL A 228 3.30 -10.06 10.11
N TYR A 229 2.06 -9.83 10.48
CA TYR A 229 0.98 -9.49 9.56
C TYR A 229 0.69 -7.99 9.60
N LYS A 230 0.59 -7.37 8.43
CA LYS A 230 0.16 -6.00 8.21
C LYS A 230 -1.02 -6.00 7.24
N GLY A 231 -2.13 -5.41 7.64
CA GLY A 231 -3.32 -5.22 6.82
C GLY A 231 -3.75 -3.77 6.79
N LYS A 232 -4.11 -3.29 5.60
CA LYS A 232 -4.78 -2.00 5.36
C LYS A 232 -6.01 -2.26 4.53
N MET A 233 -7.15 -1.65 4.88
CA MET A 233 -8.38 -1.72 4.10
C MET A 233 -8.96 -0.31 4.02
N ASP A 234 -9.13 0.19 2.81
CA ASP A 234 -9.79 1.45 2.49
C ASP A 234 -11.13 1.15 1.83
N LEU A 235 -12.19 1.81 2.29
CA LEU A 235 -13.54 1.74 1.73
C LEU A 235 -13.98 3.16 1.37
N PHE A 236 -14.55 3.34 0.17
CA PHE A 236 -15.12 4.60 -0.27
C PHE A 236 -16.50 4.39 -0.88
N SER A 237 -17.48 5.22 -0.48
CA SER A 237 -18.82 5.24 -1.04
C SER A 237 -19.10 6.64 -1.60
N ASN A 238 -19.36 6.72 -2.90
CA ASN A 238 -19.67 7.98 -3.59
C ASN A 238 -21.12 8.40 -3.37
N TYR A 239 -21.37 9.52 -2.71
CA TYR A 239 -22.73 10.02 -2.45
C TYR A 239 -23.44 10.50 -3.72
N LEU A 240 -22.69 10.94 -4.73
CA LEU A 240 -23.22 11.52 -5.95
C LEU A 240 -23.54 10.48 -7.02
N HIS A 241 -22.97 9.26 -6.88
CA HIS A 241 -23.16 8.22 -7.87
C HIS A 241 -23.23 6.84 -7.20
N LYS A 242 -24.43 6.22 -7.20
CA LYS A 242 -24.69 4.88 -6.65
C LYS A 242 -24.07 4.63 -5.28
N PRO A 243 -24.52 5.29 -4.21
CA PRO A 243 -23.91 5.19 -2.87
C PRO A 243 -23.82 3.75 -2.31
N GLY A 244 -24.64 2.83 -2.80
CA GLY A 244 -24.57 1.40 -2.43
C GLY A 244 -23.36 0.66 -3.01
N ASN A 245 -22.70 1.20 -4.03
CA ASN A 245 -21.47 0.64 -4.58
C ASN A 245 -20.30 1.18 -3.74
N VAL A 246 -19.61 0.28 -3.07
CA VAL A 246 -18.48 0.61 -2.21
C VAL A 246 -17.19 0.16 -2.88
N ASP A 247 -16.31 1.12 -3.17
CA ASP A 247 -14.96 0.83 -3.65
C ASP A 247 -14.14 0.25 -2.50
N LEU A 248 -13.38 -0.80 -2.78
CA LEU A 248 -12.49 -1.49 -1.85
C LEU A 248 -11.05 -1.40 -2.35
N PHE A 249 -10.17 -0.99 -1.47
CA PHE A 249 -8.73 -1.24 -1.60
C PHE A 249 -8.25 -1.95 -0.35
N MET A 250 -7.68 -3.13 -0.48
CA MET A 250 -7.14 -3.89 0.64
C MET A 250 -5.72 -4.35 0.31
N ALA A 251 -4.79 -4.07 1.19
CA ALA A 251 -3.39 -4.49 1.08
C ALA A 251 -3.03 -5.33 2.32
N ASN A 252 -2.54 -6.53 2.09
CA ASN A 252 -2.13 -7.46 3.12
C ASN A 252 -0.67 -7.85 2.90
N LEU A 253 0.11 -7.91 3.96
CA LEU A 253 1.50 -8.34 3.94
C LEU A 253 1.76 -9.27 5.12
N VAL A 254 2.17 -10.49 4.83
CA VAL A 254 2.80 -11.41 5.78
C VAL A 254 4.30 -11.34 5.57
N SER A 255 5.04 -11.02 6.61
CA SER A 255 6.51 -10.93 6.61
C SER A 255 7.08 -11.93 7.59
N ILE A 256 7.93 -12.83 7.11
CA ILE A 256 8.57 -13.88 7.89
C ILE A 256 10.08 -13.62 7.90
N LYS A 257 10.62 -13.28 9.06
CA LYS A 257 12.06 -13.04 9.23
C LYS A 257 12.80 -14.38 9.29
N LEU A 258 13.60 -14.67 8.28
CA LEU A 258 14.41 -15.88 8.20
C LEU A 258 15.79 -15.68 8.84
N SER A 259 16.37 -14.47 8.72
CA SER A 259 17.63 -14.06 9.35
C SER A 259 17.65 -12.57 9.63
N LYS A 260 18.81 -12.00 9.99
CA LYS A 260 18.95 -10.53 10.21
C LYS A 260 18.63 -9.70 8.98
N ILE A 261 18.92 -10.21 7.79
CA ILE A 261 18.77 -9.50 6.51
C ILE A 261 17.87 -10.25 5.53
N LEU A 262 17.55 -11.53 5.76
CA LEU A 262 16.75 -12.36 4.86
C LEU A 262 15.32 -12.43 5.37
N ASN A 263 14.38 -12.17 4.47
CA ASN A 263 12.95 -12.13 4.74
C ASN A 263 12.18 -12.88 3.65
N LEU A 264 11.15 -13.63 4.04
CA LEU A 264 10.11 -14.13 3.15
C LEU A 264 8.90 -13.21 3.29
N SER A 265 8.38 -12.71 2.18
CA SER A 265 7.20 -11.85 2.15
C SER A 265 6.10 -12.45 1.27
N TRP A 266 4.87 -12.35 1.72
CA TRP A 266 3.67 -12.65 0.95
C TRP A 266 2.73 -11.45 0.99
N ALA A 267 2.60 -10.77 -0.13
CA ALA A 267 1.72 -9.62 -0.30
C ALA A 267 0.47 -10.02 -1.10
N VAL A 268 -0.71 -9.65 -0.62
CA VAL A 268 -1.99 -9.86 -1.30
C VAL A 268 -2.74 -8.54 -1.32
N ASP A 269 -2.92 -7.96 -2.51
CA ASP A 269 -3.74 -6.77 -2.72
C ASP A 269 -5.07 -7.16 -3.37
N LEU A 270 -6.15 -6.57 -2.88
CA LEU A 270 -7.50 -6.69 -3.41
C LEU A 270 -8.00 -5.30 -3.78
N ILE A 271 -8.49 -5.12 -4.99
CA ILE A 271 -9.05 -3.85 -5.46
C ILE A 271 -10.38 -4.14 -6.13
N TYR A 272 -11.42 -3.44 -5.70
CA TYR A 272 -12.71 -3.36 -6.39
C TYR A 272 -13.10 -1.90 -6.53
N ASP A 273 -13.44 -1.50 -7.75
CA ASP A 273 -13.91 -0.16 -8.08
C ASP A 273 -14.97 -0.32 -9.17
N ASP A 274 -16.21 0.07 -8.89
CA ASP A 274 -17.35 -0.07 -9.83
C ASP A 274 -17.17 0.79 -11.08
N ASP A 275 -16.41 1.87 -10.96
CA ASP A 275 -16.14 2.81 -12.04
C ASP A 275 -14.94 2.38 -12.91
N ALA A 276 -14.09 1.48 -12.41
CA ALA A 276 -12.98 0.88 -13.17
C ALA A 276 -13.46 -0.26 -14.06
N ARG A 277 -14.26 0.06 -15.08
CA ARG A 277 -14.89 -0.90 -16.00
C ARG A 277 -13.93 -1.35 -17.10
N LEU A 278 -12.96 -2.17 -16.73
CA LEU A 278 -11.88 -2.63 -17.60
C LEU A 278 -11.97 -4.13 -17.92
N PHE A 279 -12.99 -4.82 -17.40
CA PHE A 279 -13.07 -6.28 -17.43
C PHE A 279 -14.26 -6.80 -18.24
N GLY A 280 -14.31 -8.12 -18.46
CA GLY A 280 -15.30 -8.81 -19.25
C GLY A 280 -15.02 -8.74 -20.77
N PRO A 281 -15.78 -9.48 -21.60
CA PRO A 281 -15.52 -9.62 -23.04
C PRO A 281 -15.55 -8.29 -23.80
N LYS A 282 -16.33 -7.30 -23.31
CA LYS A 282 -16.42 -5.96 -23.90
C LYS A 282 -15.60 -4.90 -23.15
N GLN A 283 -14.86 -5.28 -22.11
CA GLN A 283 -14.10 -4.37 -21.24
C GLN A 283 -14.96 -3.20 -20.68
N VAL A 284 -16.19 -3.52 -20.25
CA VAL A 284 -17.15 -2.54 -19.70
C VAL A 284 -17.70 -2.94 -18.33
N SER A 285 -17.16 -3.97 -17.71
CA SER A 285 -17.60 -4.47 -16.40
C SER A 285 -16.57 -4.21 -15.31
N PRO A 286 -16.98 -3.91 -14.07
CA PRO A 286 -16.09 -3.94 -12.92
C PRO A 286 -15.77 -5.39 -12.57
N ALA A 287 -14.64 -5.62 -11.90
CA ALA A 287 -14.29 -6.91 -11.32
C ALA A 287 -13.38 -6.75 -10.10
N LEU A 288 -13.44 -7.70 -9.18
CA LEU A 288 -12.47 -7.80 -8.11
C LEU A 288 -11.09 -8.14 -8.71
N GLN A 289 -10.13 -7.28 -8.49
CA GLN A 289 -8.75 -7.46 -8.89
C GLN A 289 -7.97 -8.05 -7.73
N ILE A 290 -7.22 -9.12 -7.97
CA ILE A 290 -6.41 -9.79 -6.94
C ILE A 290 -4.97 -9.86 -7.46
N LYS A 291 -4.05 -9.33 -6.66
CA LYS A 291 -2.61 -9.47 -6.88
C LYS A 291 -2.01 -10.23 -5.70
N SER A 292 -1.29 -11.31 -5.98
CA SER A 292 -0.57 -12.08 -4.98
C SER A 292 0.90 -12.20 -5.37
N LEU A 293 1.80 -11.80 -4.47
CA LEU A 293 3.24 -11.84 -4.67
C LEU A 293 3.89 -12.53 -3.48
N ILE A 294 4.66 -13.58 -3.75
CA ILE A 294 5.51 -14.26 -2.77
C ILE A 294 6.96 -14.07 -3.20
N GLY A 295 7.82 -13.66 -2.29
CA GLY A 295 9.22 -13.46 -2.60
C GLY A 295 10.12 -13.62 -1.39
N VAL A 296 11.32 -14.12 -1.61
CA VAL A 296 12.42 -14.08 -0.66
C VAL A 296 13.28 -12.87 -0.99
N GLY A 297 13.59 -12.07 0.01
CA GLY A 297 14.26 -10.82 -0.23
C GLY A 297 15.20 -10.39 0.89
N LEU A 298 15.96 -9.35 0.58
CA LEU A 298 16.80 -8.64 1.53
C LEU A 298 16.00 -7.50 2.15
N GLN A 299 16.04 -7.38 3.48
CA GLN A 299 15.35 -6.34 4.22
C GLN A 299 16.36 -5.46 4.95
N PHE A 300 16.26 -4.15 4.71
CA PHE A 300 17.06 -3.12 5.37
C PHE A 300 16.14 -2.15 6.13
N LYS A 301 16.55 -1.77 7.33
CA LYS A 301 15.81 -0.87 8.22
C LYS A 301 16.75 0.18 8.79
N ARG A 302 16.24 1.39 8.92
CA ARG A 302 16.92 2.51 9.57
C ARG A 302 15.92 3.38 10.34
#